data_6c0e63caa9c2184706d2285c01ab458b
#
_entry.id   6c0e63caa9c2184706d2285c01ab458b
#
_cell.length_a   1.000
_cell.length_b   1.000
_cell.length_c   1.000
_cell.angle_alpha   90.00
_cell.angle_beta   90.00
_cell.angle_gamma   90.00
#
_symmetry.space_group_name_H-M   'P 1'
#
loop_
_entity.id
_entity.type
_entity.pdbx_description
1 polymer ?
#
loop_
_entity_poly.entity_id
_entity_poly.type
_entity_poly.pdbx_seq_one_letter_code
_entity_poly.pdbx_strand_id
1 'polypeptide(L)'
;MMHDMVFLGFSVDAWITIVTVLTMFSVLLFTKLRSDLVFLGAIAILFVTGVLDAKEAFSGFSSGSVVVIGVLFVVVAGLMHTGVLQWIVKNLLGHPKSYKGAVVRLMLPVAALSSFLSNTTVVALFVGIVKMWSKKLGISPSKLLIPLSYASGMGGVCTLIGTPPNLIISGLYADHTGTAMNVLATTLPGLFCLGVGVLSIIAMRRLLPDRKAPEEGYDDAAEYTVELIVPSDNKFIGETLGYAGLMNIPGGRLIKMHHFDNVEVPIDENEFIMGGDHLVFAGQINDIKELTKTHGLILGDEVINIGWKTFASTAIMIAMVALSALKVIPLLQCAFLAALAMLIFRCCTPNQAMKAINWDILMVFAGSVVLGLAIQKTGIAERLAYGILDVCGTNPIVVMTAICFVATFITEFISNTAAGAMFFPIMYEAATQLGYEPYPVLIALMVSVSSSFATPIGSPTHMLVYAPGGYRFSDFMRIGLLMNLIILAANIFIVNIVYPLTPLP
;
A
#
# COMPACT_ATOMS: atom_id res chain seq x y z
N MET A 1 43.25 13.10 2.04
CA MET A 1 44.30 12.10 1.70
C MET A 1 43.80 10.64 1.65
N MET A 2 42.87 10.15 2.49
CA MET A 2 42.32 8.78 2.38
C MET A 2 41.26 8.65 1.29
N HIS A 3 40.50 9.67 1.02
CA HIS A 3 39.37 9.68 0.06
C HIS A 3 39.78 9.71 -1.41
N ASP A 4 41.04 10.13 -1.72
CA ASP A 4 41.54 10.27 -3.09
C ASP A 4 42.21 8.99 -3.64
N MET A 5 42.29 7.91 -2.84
CA MET A 5 42.84 6.64 -3.30
C MET A 5 41.86 5.92 -4.22
N VAL A 6 42.31 5.56 -5.43
CA VAL A 6 41.51 4.82 -6.39
C VAL A 6 41.94 3.35 -6.37
N PHE A 7 41.02 2.41 -6.06
CA PHE A 7 41.24 0.99 -6.10
C PHE A 7 40.25 0.34 -7.06
N LEU A 8 40.71 -0.45 -8.01
CA LEU A 8 39.90 -1.04 -9.09
C LEU A 8 39.05 0.02 -9.85
N GLY A 9 39.59 1.23 -9.99
CA GLY A 9 38.90 2.31 -10.67
C GLY A 9 37.84 3.06 -9.86
N PHE A 10 37.60 2.71 -8.60
CA PHE A 10 36.66 3.40 -7.69
C PHE A 10 37.42 4.14 -6.59
N SER A 11 36.90 5.31 -6.18
CA SER A 11 37.37 6.01 -4.99
C SER A 11 37.04 5.21 -3.72
N VAL A 12 37.71 5.52 -2.61
CA VAL A 12 37.41 4.91 -1.31
C VAL A 12 35.93 5.18 -0.93
N ASP A 13 35.43 6.38 -1.17
CA ASP A 13 34.04 6.75 -0.91
C ASP A 13 33.04 5.90 -1.72
N ALA A 14 33.40 5.59 -2.98
CA ALA A 14 32.58 4.71 -3.80
C ALA A 14 32.55 3.27 -3.22
N TRP A 15 33.68 2.74 -2.75
CA TRP A 15 33.72 1.44 -2.10
C TRP A 15 32.91 1.40 -0.80
N ILE A 16 33.03 2.43 0.05
CA ILE A 16 32.23 2.56 1.27
C ILE A 16 30.75 2.55 0.91
N THR A 17 30.34 3.34 -0.09
CA THR A 17 28.96 3.41 -0.55
C THR A 17 28.48 2.07 -1.10
N ILE A 18 29.25 1.38 -1.94
CA ILE A 18 28.93 0.05 -2.49
C ILE A 18 28.73 -0.95 -1.34
N VAL A 19 29.68 -1.03 -0.40
CA VAL A 19 29.59 -1.94 0.74
C VAL A 19 28.38 -1.62 1.61
N THR A 20 28.11 -0.34 1.86
CA THR A 20 26.93 0.09 2.65
C THR A 20 25.63 -0.31 1.95
N VAL A 21 25.51 -0.07 0.64
CA VAL A 21 24.33 -0.44 -0.15
C VAL A 21 24.15 -1.95 -0.19
N LEU A 22 25.22 -2.73 -0.46
CA LEU A 22 25.17 -4.19 -0.48
C LEU A 22 24.82 -4.78 0.90
N THR A 23 25.36 -4.19 1.98
CA THR A 23 25.03 -4.58 3.35
C THR A 23 23.56 -4.28 3.64
N MET A 24 23.09 -3.08 3.30
CA MET A 24 21.68 -2.70 3.41
C MET A 24 20.76 -3.69 2.69
N PHE A 25 21.09 -4.06 1.45
CA PHE A 25 20.38 -5.07 0.69
C PHE A 25 20.36 -6.44 1.39
N SER A 26 21.54 -6.89 1.82
CA SER A 26 21.66 -8.18 2.50
C SER A 26 20.81 -8.20 3.77
N VAL A 27 20.80 -7.11 4.54
CA VAL A 27 19.98 -6.99 5.74
C VAL A 27 18.50 -7.00 5.40
N LEU A 28 18.05 -6.27 4.36
CA LEU A 28 16.66 -6.28 3.92
C LEU A 28 16.20 -7.65 3.41
N LEU A 29 17.09 -8.41 2.74
CA LEU A 29 16.79 -9.72 2.18
C LEU A 29 16.78 -10.85 3.24
N PHE A 30 17.78 -10.84 4.13
CA PHE A 30 18.03 -11.98 5.03
C PHE A 30 17.56 -11.75 6.46
N THR A 31 17.10 -10.55 6.81
CA THR A 31 16.59 -10.24 8.16
C THR A 31 15.16 -9.73 8.11
N LYS A 32 14.49 -9.72 9.26
CA LYS A 32 13.15 -9.14 9.45
C LYS A 32 13.21 -7.73 10.04
N LEU A 33 14.33 -7.05 9.92
CA LEU A 33 14.48 -5.69 10.41
C LEU A 33 13.60 -4.75 9.58
N ARG A 34 13.06 -3.74 10.24
CA ARG A 34 12.23 -2.71 9.60
C ARG A 34 13.07 -1.91 8.60
N SER A 35 12.50 -1.66 7.43
CA SER A 35 13.20 -0.97 6.34
C SER A 35 13.68 0.44 6.72
N ASP A 36 12.90 1.18 7.52
CA ASP A 36 13.27 2.51 7.99
C ASP A 36 14.58 2.50 8.82
N LEU A 37 14.72 1.53 9.75
CA LEU A 37 15.94 1.39 10.55
C LEU A 37 17.15 1.02 9.69
N VAL A 38 16.96 0.20 8.67
CA VAL A 38 18.04 -0.21 7.76
C VAL A 38 18.52 0.97 6.93
N PHE A 39 17.61 1.79 6.40
CA PHE A 39 17.96 3.02 5.67
C PHE A 39 18.65 4.05 6.58
N LEU A 40 18.15 4.26 7.80
CA LEU A 40 18.80 5.15 8.78
C LEU A 40 20.20 4.65 9.16
N GLY A 41 20.38 3.35 9.32
CA GLY A 41 21.70 2.74 9.56
C GLY A 41 22.67 2.98 8.40
N ALA A 42 22.21 2.86 7.16
CA ALA A 42 23.01 3.15 5.97
C ALA A 42 23.43 4.64 5.92
N ILE A 43 22.50 5.56 6.21
CA ILE A 43 22.82 7.01 6.31
C ILE A 43 23.87 7.25 7.40
N ALA A 44 23.69 6.64 8.58
CA ALA A 44 24.63 6.80 9.68
C ALA A 44 26.04 6.34 9.30
N ILE A 45 26.18 5.21 8.59
CA ILE A 45 27.48 4.72 8.09
C ILE A 45 28.10 5.74 7.13
N LEU A 46 27.34 6.21 6.13
CA LEU A 46 27.83 7.16 5.12
C LEU A 46 28.22 8.52 5.73
N PHE A 47 27.50 8.95 6.77
CA PHE A 47 27.80 10.19 7.50
C PHE A 47 29.06 10.05 8.37
N VAL A 48 29.16 8.99 9.17
CA VAL A 48 30.31 8.75 10.07
C VAL A 48 31.59 8.51 9.28
N THR A 49 31.51 7.86 8.12
CA THR A 49 32.68 7.63 7.24
C THR A 49 33.10 8.86 6.43
N GLY A 50 32.31 9.94 6.47
CA GLY A 50 32.63 11.20 5.79
C GLY A 50 32.30 11.23 4.29
N VAL A 51 31.63 10.19 3.76
CA VAL A 51 31.12 10.18 2.37
C VAL A 51 30.11 11.31 2.16
N LEU A 52 29.25 11.52 3.17
CA LEU A 52 28.26 12.60 3.20
C LEU A 52 28.57 13.56 4.35
N ASP A 53 28.39 14.85 4.10
CA ASP A 53 28.41 15.86 5.15
C ASP A 53 27.06 15.91 5.91
N ALA A 54 26.99 16.68 7.00
CA ALA A 54 25.77 16.78 7.81
C ALA A 54 24.58 17.34 7.02
N LYS A 55 24.79 18.29 6.13
CA LYS A 55 23.73 18.88 5.31
C LYS A 55 23.20 17.85 4.29
N GLU A 56 24.08 17.10 3.67
CA GLU A 56 23.76 16.03 2.73
C GLU A 56 23.05 14.88 3.43
N ALA A 57 23.54 14.42 4.59
CA ALA A 57 22.95 13.32 5.36
C ALA A 57 21.52 13.61 5.86
N PHE A 58 21.17 14.87 6.06
CA PHE A 58 19.82 15.29 6.50
C PHE A 58 18.98 15.92 5.39
N SER A 59 19.49 16.03 4.17
CA SER A 59 18.78 16.63 3.03
C SER A 59 17.45 15.96 2.71
N GLY A 60 17.38 14.63 2.83
CA GLY A 60 16.17 13.87 2.59
C GLY A 60 15.01 14.23 3.54
N PHE A 61 15.30 14.56 4.81
CA PHE A 61 14.28 14.93 5.79
C PHE A 61 13.70 16.32 5.56
N SER A 62 14.38 17.17 4.82
CA SER A 62 13.92 18.52 4.42
C SER A 62 13.36 18.56 3.00
N SER A 63 13.28 17.43 2.31
CA SER A 63 12.71 17.35 0.96
C SER A 63 11.22 17.71 0.96
N GLY A 64 10.81 18.61 0.06
CA GLY A 64 9.40 18.96 -0.14
C GLY A 64 8.54 17.76 -0.48
N SER A 65 9.10 16.76 -1.14
CA SER A 65 8.42 15.54 -1.53
C SER A 65 8.06 14.65 -0.33
N VAL A 66 8.92 14.58 0.70
CA VAL A 66 8.61 13.88 1.97
C VAL A 66 7.44 14.56 2.67
N VAL A 67 7.40 15.90 2.68
CA VAL A 67 6.31 16.67 3.27
C VAL A 67 4.98 16.40 2.54
N VAL A 68 4.99 16.36 1.19
CA VAL A 68 3.79 16.02 0.40
C VAL A 68 3.21 14.69 0.84
N ILE A 69 4.04 13.64 0.97
CA ILE A 69 3.59 12.30 1.35
C ILE A 69 2.99 12.30 2.76
N GLY A 70 3.64 12.97 3.71
CA GLY A 70 3.12 13.09 5.07
C GLY A 70 1.74 13.74 5.11
N VAL A 71 1.54 14.80 4.34
CA VAL A 71 0.24 15.50 4.24
C VAL A 71 -0.81 14.65 3.53
N LEU A 72 -0.44 13.88 2.50
CA LEU A 72 -1.36 12.97 1.81
C LEU A 72 -1.89 11.87 2.73
N PHE A 73 -1.11 11.36 3.69
CA PHE A 73 -1.62 10.42 4.69
C PHE A 73 -2.78 11.02 5.50
N VAL A 74 -2.73 12.32 5.83
CA VAL A 74 -3.83 13.00 6.54
C VAL A 74 -5.10 13.07 5.67
N VAL A 75 -4.95 13.37 4.37
CA VAL A 75 -6.09 13.41 3.43
C VAL A 75 -6.75 12.02 3.32
N VAL A 76 -5.93 10.98 3.18
CA VAL A 76 -6.40 9.59 3.11
C VAL A 76 -7.11 9.18 4.41
N ALA A 77 -6.59 9.58 5.58
CA ALA A 77 -7.23 9.34 6.87
C ALA A 77 -8.65 9.92 6.89
N GLY A 78 -8.82 11.17 6.42
CA GLY A 78 -10.14 11.80 6.32
C GLY A 78 -11.13 11.00 5.48
N LEU A 79 -10.67 10.40 4.37
CA LEU A 79 -11.51 9.56 3.53
C LEU A 79 -11.89 8.23 4.22
N MET A 80 -10.93 7.59 4.89
CA MET A 80 -11.12 6.29 5.55
C MET A 80 -12.15 6.34 6.68
N HIS A 81 -12.15 7.41 7.48
CA HIS A 81 -13.03 7.54 8.65
C HIS A 81 -14.47 7.99 8.32
N THR A 82 -14.82 8.20 7.05
CA THR A 82 -16.13 8.73 6.64
C THR A 82 -17.10 7.69 6.05
N GLY A 83 -16.75 6.39 6.08
CA GLY A 83 -17.65 5.32 5.63
C GLY A 83 -17.76 5.13 4.10
N VAL A 84 -16.92 5.82 3.31
CA VAL A 84 -16.87 5.67 1.83
C VAL A 84 -16.62 4.23 1.41
N LEU A 85 -15.68 3.56 2.11
CA LEU A 85 -15.30 2.17 1.82
C LEU A 85 -16.47 1.20 1.95
N GLN A 86 -17.21 1.30 3.06
CA GLN A 86 -18.35 0.44 3.34
C GLN A 86 -19.48 0.66 2.34
N TRP A 87 -19.72 1.90 1.93
CA TRP A 87 -20.70 2.24 0.90
C TRP A 87 -20.39 1.57 -0.45
N ILE A 88 -19.12 1.62 -0.87
CA ILE A 88 -18.65 0.99 -2.11
C ILE A 88 -18.83 -0.52 -2.06
N VAL A 89 -18.44 -1.16 -0.96
CA VAL A 89 -18.59 -2.61 -0.76
C VAL A 89 -20.05 -3.04 -0.88
N LYS A 90 -20.95 -2.34 -0.17
CA LYS A 90 -22.37 -2.70 -0.14
C LYS A 90 -23.03 -2.63 -1.51
N ASN A 91 -22.66 -1.64 -2.34
CA ASN A 91 -23.37 -1.36 -3.58
C ASN A 91 -22.76 -2.02 -4.84
N LEU A 92 -21.46 -2.36 -4.85
CA LEU A 92 -20.77 -2.76 -6.08
C LEU A 92 -20.60 -4.26 -6.28
N LEU A 93 -20.51 -5.09 -5.21
CA LEU A 93 -20.26 -6.51 -5.35
C LEU A 93 -21.46 -7.30 -5.93
N GLY A 94 -22.68 -7.05 -5.44
CA GLY A 94 -23.91 -7.68 -5.95
C GLY A 94 -23.86 -9.22 -6.02
N HIS A 95 -24.65 -9.82 -6.94
CA HIS A 95 -24.76 -11.27 -7.11
C HIS A 95 -24.45 -11.67 -8.57
N PRO A 96 -23.17 -11.81 -8.96
CA PRO A 96 -22.80 -12.27 -10.30
C PRO A 96 -23.17 -13.73 -10.51
N LYS A 97 -23.65 -14.04 -11.73
CA LYS A 97 -24.03 -15.41 -12.13
C LYS A 97 -22.84 -16.26 -12.61
N SER A 98 -21.63 -15.70 -12.72
CA SER A 98 -20.47 -16.40 -13.26
C SER A 98 -19.19 -15.98 -12.54
N TYR A 99 -18.18 -16.87 -12.53
CA TYR A 99 -16.85 -16.57 -12.02
C TYR A 99 -16.22 -15.32 -12.65
N LYS A 100 -16.34 -15.17 -13.99
CA LYS A 100 -15.83 -13.99 -14.69
C LYS A 100 -16.47 -12.71 -14.16
N GLY A 101 -17.78 -12.72 -13.98
CA GLY A 101 -18.51 -11.58 -13.39
C GLY A 101 -18.11 -11.31 -11.95
N ALA A 102 -17.82 -12.36 -11.15
CA ALA A 102 -17.34 -12.21 -9.79
C ALA A 102 -15.96 -11.55 -9.74
N VAL A 103 -15.02 -12.01 -10.56
CA VAL A 103 -13.66 -11.43 -10.65
C VAL A 103 -13.72 -9.95 -11.05
N VAL A 104 -14.47 -9.60 -12.09
CA VAL A 104 -14.57 -8.20 -12.55
C VAL A 104 -15.21 -7.31 -11.48
N ARG A 105 -16.32 -7.75 -10.87
CA ARG A 105 -17.00 -7.00 -9.81
C ARG A 105 -16.20 -6.87 -8.52
N LEU A 106 -15.24 -7.76 -8.29
CA LEU A 106 -14.29 -7.67 -7.19
C LEU A 106 -13.12 -6.75 -7.54
N MET A 107 -12.45 -7.04 -8.65
CA MET A 107 -11.18 -6.41 -8.98
C MET A 107 -11.32 -4.91 -9.32
N LEU A 108 -12.36 -4.50 -10.04
CA LEU A 108 -12.49 -3.10 -10.45
C LEU A 108 -12.75 -2.14 -9.28
N PRO A 109 -13.70 -2.39 -8.35
CA PRO A 109 -13.88 -1.52 -7.19
C PRO A 109 -12.66 -1.52 -6.25
N VAL A 110 -12.04 -2.68 -6.04
CA VAL A 110 -10.82 -2.78 -5.23
C VAL A 110 -9.70 -1.96 -5.84
N ALA A 111 -9.47 -2.05 -7.14
CA ALA A 111 -8.48 -1.26 -7.84
C ALA A 111 -8.78 0.25 -7.79
N ALA A 112 -10.04 0.65 -7.98
CA ALA A 112 -10.46 2.04 -7.88
C ALA A 112 -10.21 2.61 -6.48
N LEU A 113 -10.49 1.84 -5.43
CA LEU A 113 -10.19 2.24 -4.06
C LEU A 113 -8.68 2.32 -3.79
N SER A 114 -7.94 1.30 -4.20
CA SER A 114 -6.49 1.25 -4.01
C SER A 114 -5.74 2.32 -4.80
N SER A 115 -6.35 2.93 -5.81
CA SER A 115 -5.75 4.07 -6.51
C SER A 115 -5.57 5.30 -5.61
N PHE A 116 -6.29 5.38 -4.50
CA PHE A 116 -6.26 6.52 -3.58
C PHE A 116 -6.03 6.13 -2.12
N LEU A 117 -6.17 4.85 -1.79
CA LEU A 117 -6.06 4.32 -0.43
C LEU A 117 -4.93 3.30 -0.37
N SER A 118 -4.39 3.10 0.84
CA SER A 118 -3.40 2.06 1.09
C SER A 118 -3.90 0.68 0.67
N ASN A 119 -3.15 -0.01 -0.17
CA ASN A 119 -3.45 -1.35 -0.65
C ASN A 119 -3.76 -2.32 0.51
N THR A 120 -2.97 -2.25 1.58
CA THR A 120 -3.11 -3.10 2.77
C THR A 120 -4.45 -2.91 3.45
N THR A 121 -4.89 -1.66 3.63
CA THR A 121 -6.17 -1.33 4.25
C THR A 121 -7.36 -1.81 3.41
N VAL A 122 -7.29 -1.61 2.09
CA VAL A 122 -8.35 -2.07 1.18
C VAL A 122 -8.47 -3.58 1.24
N VAL A 123 -7.35 -4.32 1.15
CA VAL A 123 -7.37 -5.78 1.20
C VAL A 123 -7.84 -6.30 2.55
N ALA A 124 -7.36 -5.74 3.67
CA ALA A 124 -7.79 -6.13 5.01
C ALA A 124 -9.31 -6.04 5.18
N LEU A 125 -9.91 -4.94 4.71
CA LEU A 125 -11.37 -4.76 4.72
C LEU A 125 -12.09 -5.82 3.87
N PHE A 126 -11.58 -6.07 2.66
CA PHE A 126 -12.26 -6.94 1.71
C PHE A 126 -12.07 -8.43 1.98
N VAL A 127 -11.05 -8.88 2.72
CA VAL A 127 -10.83 -10.31 3.01
C VAL A 127 -12.06 -10.94 3.67
N GLY A 128 -12.59 -10.36 4.74
CA GLY A 128 -13.77 -10.85 5.44
C GLY A 128 -15.01 -10.87 4.54
N ILE A 129 -15.21 -9.77 3.79
CA ILE A 129 -16.33 -9.62 2.85
C ILE A 129 -16.27 -10.66 1.74
N VAL A 130 -15.11 -10.87 1.15
CA VAL A 130 -14.91 -11.86 0.07
C VAL A 130 -15.12 -13.27 0.57
N LYS A 131 -14.71 -13.62 1.80
CA LYS A 131 -15.01 -14.92 2.42
C LYS A 131 -16.53 -15.17 2.51
N MET A 132 -17.29 -14.21 3.03
CA MET A 132 -18.76 -14.31 3.11
C MET A 132 -19.44 -14.33 1.74
N TRP A 133 -18.98 -13.46 0.84
CA TRP A 133 -19.52 -13.33 -0.51
C TRP A 133 -19.25 -14.57 -1.36
N SER A 134 -18.06 -15.15 -1.27
CA SER A 134 -17.68 -16.39 -1.96
C SER A 134 -18.56 -17.57 -1.53
N LYS A 135 -18.87 -17.68 -0.22
CA LYS A 135 -19.80 -18.68 0.32
C LYS A 135 -21.21 -18.53 -0.29
N LYS A 136 -21.71 -17.30 -0.39
CA LYS A 136 -23.02 -17.01 -1.04
C LYS A 136 -23.03 -17.34 -2.53
N LEU A 137 -21.90 -17.22 -3.21
CA LEU A 137 -21.77 -17.51 -4.64
C LEU A 137 -21.47 -18.99 -4.94
N GLY A 138 -21.17 -19.81 -3.93
CA GLY A 138 -20.70 -21.19 -4.12
C GLY A 138 -19.31 -21.27 -4.77
N ILE A 139 -18.47 -20.23 -4.63
CA ILE A 139 -17.11 -20.14 -5.17
C ILE A 139 -16.13 -20.25 -4.00
N SER A 140 -15.08 -21.08 -4.13
CA SER A 140 -14.04 -21.16 -3.10
C SER A 140 -13.38 -19.79 -2.86
N PRO A 141 -13.19 -19.34 -1.60
CA PRO A 141 -12.50 -18.10 -1.29
C PRO A 141 -11.12 -18.01 -1.94
N SER A 142 -10.40 -19.13 -2.03
CA SER A 142 -9.08 -19.21 -2.67
C SER A 142 -9.07 -18.82 -4.16
N LYS A 143 -10.21 -18.83 -4.84
CA LYS A 143 -10.31 -18.33 -6.22
C LYS A 143 -10.50 -16.83 -6.32
N LEU A 144 -10.84 -16.16 -5.23
CA LEU A 144 -11.13 -14.72 -5.22
C LEU A 144 -10.12 -13.90 -4.42
N LEU A 145 -9.43 -14.49 -3.43
CA LEU A 145 -8.53 -13.76 -2.55
C LEU A 145 -7.19 -13.36 -3.22
N ILE A 146 -6.59 -14.20 -4.09
CA ILE A 146 -5.45 -13.78 -4.92
C ILE A 146 -5.87 -12.66 -5.89
N PRO A 147 -6.98 -12.78 -6.66
CA PRO A 147 -7.51 -11.66 -7.45
C PRO A 147 -7.72 -10.37 -6.66
N LEU A 148 -8.22 -10.44 -5.42
CA LEU A 148 -8.37 -9.30 -4.51
C LEU A 148 -7.02 -8.59 -4.27
N SER A 149 -6.01 -9.37 -3.88
CA SER A 149 -4.69 -8.83 -3.56
C SER A 149 -4.00 -8.23 -4.79
N TYR A 150 -4.09 -8.91 -5.95
CA TYR A 150 -3.51 -8.41 -7.20
C TYR A 150 -4.22 -7.17 -7.72
N ALA A 151 -5.56 -7.11 -7.58
CA ALA A 151 -6.33 -5.93 -7.95
C ALA A 151 -5.92 -4.70 -7.14
N SER A 152 -5.64 -4.89 -5.86
CA SER A 152 -5.17 -3.81 -4.99
C SER A 152 -3.79 -3.30 -5.44
N GLY A 153 -2.83 -4.19 -5.72
CA GLY A 153 -1.50 -3.81 -6.22
C GLY A 153 -1.58 -3.05 -7.54
N MET A 154 -2.28 -3.59 -8.53
CA MET A 154 -2.46 -2.95 -9.85
C MET A 154 -3.26 -1.65 -9.77
N GLY A 155 -4.25 -1.57 -8.88
CA GLY A 155 -5.01 -0.35 -8.63
C GLY A 155 -4.14 0.75 -8.03
N GLY A 156 -3.28 0.41 -7.06
CA GLY A 156 -2.36 1.35 -6.44
C GLY A 156 -1.43 2.05 -7.43
N VAL A 157 -1.09 1.38 -8.53
CA VAL A 157 -0.26 1.97 -9.59
C VAL A 157 -1.01 3.00 -10.44
N CYS A 158 -2.34 3.02 -10.46
CA CYS A 158 -3.11 3.90 -11.33
C CYS A 158 -2.98 5.40 -11.00
N THR A 159 -2.50 5.75 -9.80
CA THR A 159 -2.18 7.14 -9.44
C THR A 159 -0.85 7.22 -8.69
N LEU A 160 -0.29 8.41 -8.57
CA LEU A 160 0.91 8.59 -7.74
C LEU A 160 0.63 8.35 -6.25
N ILE A 161 -0.61 8.57 -5.80
CA ILE A 161 -1.00 8.50 -4.38
C ILE A 161 -1.25 7.06 -3.93
N GLY A 162 -1.67 6.17 -4.83
CA GLY A 162 -2.17 4.84 -4.49
C GLY A 162 -1.12 3.88 -3.91
N THR A 163 0.17 4.11 -4.19
CA THR A 163 1.24 3.26 -3.67
C THR A 163 2.51 4.05 -3.36
N PRO A 164 3.19 3.75 -2.23
CA PRO A 164 4.38 4.49 -1.80
C PRO A 164 5.52 4.57 -2.82
N PRO A 165 5.86 3.52 -3.58
CA PRO A 165 6.92 3.59 -4.60
C PRO A 165 6.70 4.70 -5.63
N ASN A 166 5.44 4.92 -6.07
CA ASN A 166 5.12 5.97 -7.03
C ASN A 166 5.42 7.36 -6.47
N LEU A 167 5.05 7.59 -5.21
CA LEU A 167 5.34 8.85 -4.53
C LEU A 167 6.84 9.08 -4.37
N ILE A 168 7.60 8.03 -4.03
CA ILE A 168 9.06 8.12 -3.87
C ILE A 168 9.73 8.45 -5.20
N ILE A 169 9.46 7.67 -6.25
CA ILE A 169 10.06 7.90 -7.57
C ILE A 169 9.68 9.28 -8.12
N SER A 170 8.41 9.69 -7.95
CA SER A 170 7.96 11.03 -8.34
C SER A 170 8.64 12.14 -7.55
N GLY A 171 8.85 11.92 -6.26
CA GLY A 171 9.55 12.87 -5.38
C GLY A 171 11.02 12.99 -5.73
N LEU A 172 11.72 11.88 -5.90
CA LEU A 172 13.12 11.86 -6.34
C LEU A 172 13.27 12.55 -7.71
N TYR A 173 12.34 12.32 -8.63
CA TYR A 173 12.32 13.03 -9.92
C TYR A 173 12.17 14.54 -9.75
N ALA A 174 11.25 14.97 -8.88
CA ALA A 174 11.04 16.40 -8.61
C ALA A 174 12.28 17.05 -7.95
N ASP A 175 12.94 16.34 -7.05
CA ASP A 175 14.17 16.83 -6.39
C ASP A 175 15.35 16.95 -7.39
N HIS A 176 15.42 16.08 -8.42
CA HIS A 176 16.48 16.13 -9.45
C HIS A 176 16.21 17.15 -10.55
N THR A 177 14.94 17.31 -10.94
CA THR A 177 14.58 18.13 -12.13
C THR A 177 13.95 19.46 -11.79
N GLY A 178 13.57 19.70 -10.53
CA GLY A 178 12.78 20.85 -10.10
C GLY A 178 11.33 20.84 -10.59
N THR A 179 10.87 19.77 -11.27
CA THR A 179 9.53 19.66 -11.84
C THR A 179 8.79 18.46 -11.25
N ALA A 180 7.58 18.70 -10.69
CA ALA A 180 6.76 17.64 -10.14
C ALA A 180 6.05 16.84 -11.25
N MET A 181 5.97 15.52 -11.08
CA MET A 181 5.13 14.67 -11.93
C MET A 181 3.64 14.94 -11.68
N ASN A 182 2.83 14.77 -12.71
CA ASN A 182 1.37 14.86 -12.57
C ASN A 182 0.83 13.67 -11.74
N VAL A 183 -0.12 13.92 -10.85
CA VAL A 183 -0.75 12.87 -10.01
C VAL A 183 -1.30 11.71 -10.84
N LEU A 184 -1.76 11.98 -12.06
CA LEU A 184 -2.32 11.03 -13.00
C LEU A 184 -1.27 10.49 -14.01
N ALA A 185 0.02 10.73 -13.80
CA ALA A 185 1.08 10.29 -14.73
C ALA A 185 1.07 8.78 -14.99
N THR A 186 0.78 7.99 -13.97
CA THR A 186 0.72 6.52 -14.09
C THR A 186 -0.67 5.99 -14.49
N THR A 187 -1.68 6.86 -14.64
CA THR A 187 -3.08 6.41 -14.80
C THR A 187 -3.29 5.60 -16.09
N LEU A 188 -2.84 6.07 -17.23
CA LEU A 188 -3.01 5.33 -18.48
C LEU A 188 -2.24 4.00 -18.48
N PRO A 189 -0.94 3.96 -18.14
CA PRO A 189 -0.22 2.70 -18.00
C PRO A 189 -0.84 1.77 -16.94
N GLY A 190 -1.22 2.31 -15.78
CA GLY A 190 -1.83 1.54 -14.69
C GLY A 190 -3.17 0.92 -15.08
N LEU A 191 -4.07 1.68 -15.71
CA LEU A 191 -5.36 1.17 -16.18
C LEU A 191 -5.20 0.11 -17.27
N PHE A 192 -4.25 0.27 -18.18
CA PHE A 192 -3.96 -0.74 -19.18
C PHE A 192 -3.45 -2.03 -18.53
N CYS A 193 -2.47 -1.94 -17.62
CA CYS A 193 -1.96 -3.08 -16.86
C CYS A 193 -3.05 -3.73 -16.00
N LEU A 194 -3.93 -2.96 -15.37
CA LEU A 194 -5.09 -3.48 -14.64
C LEU A 194 -6.02 -4.27 -15.57
N GLY A 195 -6.34 -3.74 -16.74
CA GLY A 195 -7.17 -4.42 -17.75
C GLY A 195 -6.56 -5.75 -18.19
N VAL A 196 -5.26 -5.75 -18.53
CA VAL A 196 -4.49 -6.95 -18.88
C VAL A 196 -4.47 -7.92 -17.70
N GLY A 197 -4.26 -7.43 -16.47
CA GLY A 197 -4.25 -8.25 -15.26
C GLY A 197 -5.59 -8.92 -14.97
N VAL A 198 -6.71 -8.20 -15.10
CA VAL A 198 -8.06 -8.77 -14.95
C VAL A 198 -8.30 -9.87 -15.99
N LEU A 199 -7.95 -9.62 -17.25
CA LEU A 199 -8.08 -10.62 -18.32
C LEU A 199 -7.20 -11.84 -18.05
N SER A 200 -5.97 -11.64 -17.59
CA SER A 200 -5.02 -12.69 -17.26
C SER A 200 -5.53 -13.57 -16.10
N ILE A 201 -6.06 -12.99 -15.05
CA ILE A 201 -6.67 -13.74 -13.92
C ILE A 201 -7.86 -14.58 -14.41
N ILE A 202 -8.70 -14.03 -15.27
CA ILE A 202 -9.83 -14.78 -15.86
C ILE A 202 -9.33 -15.94 -16.73
N ALA A 203 -8.28 -15.74 -17.51
CA ALA A 203 -7.68 -16.77 -18.34
C ALA A 203 -7.01 -17.87 -17.48
N MET A 204 -6.27 -17.45 -16.45
CA MET A 204 -5.56 -18.33 -15.53
C MET A 204 -6.45 -18.96 -14.43
N ARG A 205 -7.78 -18.87 -14.54
CA ARG A 205 -8.74 -19.40 -13.53
C ARG A 205 -8.50 -20.86 -13.12
N ARG A 206 -7.93 -21.67 -14.01
CA ARG A 206 -7.63 -23.09 -13.76
C ARG A 206 -6.36 -23.28 -12.91
N LEU A 207 -5.47 -22.28 -12.88
CA LEU A 207 -4.26 -22.28 -12.06
C LEU A 207 -4.56 -21.86 -10.62
N LEU A 208 -5.65 -21.11 -10.41
CA LEU A 208 -6.08 -20.69 -9.08
C LEU A 208 -6.50 -21.92 -8.27
N PRO A 209 -5.99 -22.09 -7.06
CA PRO A 209 -6.32 -23.22 -6.22
C PRO A 209 -7.81 -23.20 -5.86
N ASP A 210 -8.42 -24.39 -5.88
CA ASP A 210 -9.80 -24.60 -5.48
C ASP A 210 -9.80 -25.29 -4.12
N ARG A 211 -9.51 -24.53 -3.10
CA ARG A 211 -9.50 -25.02 -1.72
C ARG A 211 -10.70 -24.44 -1.01
N LYS A 212 -11.44 -25.33 -0.37
CA LYS A 212 -12.33 -24.90 0.70
C LYS A 212 -11.46 -24.12 1.68
N ALA A 213 -11.96 -22.97 2.20
CA ALA A 213 -11.26 -22.32 3.31
C ALA A 213 -10.82 -23.41 4.28
N PRO A 214 -9.62 -23.34 4.90
CA PRO A 214 -9.36 -24.20 6.03
C PRO A 214 -10.63 -24.09 6.87
N GLU A 215 -11.36 -25.18 6.98
CA GLU A 215 -12.27 -25.31 8.09
C GLU A 215 -11.28 -25.20 9.27
N GLU A 216 -11.09 -24.00 9.80
CA GLU A 216 -10.77 -23.86 11.20
C GLU A 216 -11.80 -24.82 11.77
N GLY A 217 -11.34 -25.91 12.42
CA GLY A 217 -12.22 -26.97 12.92
C GLY A 217 -13.21 -26.42 13.93
N TYR A 218 -14.07 -25.59 13.43
CA TYR A 218 -15.26 -25.09 14.06
C TYR A 218 -16.34 -26.05 13.60
N ASP A 219 -16.62 -26.99 14.48
CA ASP A 219 -17.95 -27.60 14.57
C ASP A 219 -19.02 -26.53 14.28
N ASP A 220 -20.24 -26.94 13.93
CA ASP A 220 -21.42 -26.09 13.66
C ASP A 220 -21.77 -25.04 14.75
N ALA A 221 -20.95 -24.90 15.78
CA ALA A 221 -20.87 -23.86 16.79
C ALA A 221 -19.74 -22.84 16.49
N ALA A 222 -19.71 -22.24 15.29
CA ALA A 222 -18.76 -21.16 15.01
C ALA A 222 -19.04 -19.98 15.95
N GLU A 223 -18.20 -19.79 16.96
CA GLU A 223 -18.16 -18.57 17.75
C GLU A 223 -17.71 -17.43 16.84
N TYR A 224 -18.64 -16.58 16.45
CA TYR A 224 -18.32 -15.33 15.75
C TYR A 224 -17.88 -14.29 16.77
N THR A 225 -16.76 -13.63 16.49
CA THR A 225 -16.37 -12.45 17.24
C THR A 225 -17.09 -11.25 16.62
N VAL A 226 -17.95 -10.61 17.39
CA VAL A 226 -18.74 -9.46 16.95
C VAL A 226 -18.49 -8.31 17.90
N GLU A 227 -18.21 -7.15 17.35
CA GLU A 227 -18.09 -5.91 18.07
C GLU A 227 -19.45 -5.22 18.16
N LEU A 228 -19.89 -4.92 19.39
CA LEU A 228 -21.12 -4.20 19.67
C LEU A 228 -20.77 -2.88 20.35
N ILE A 229 -21.48 -1.83 19.98
CA ILE A 229 -21.29 -0.48 20.54
C ILE A 229 -22.46 -0.16 21.46
N VAL A 230 -22.17 0.43 22.61
CA VAL A 230 -23.15 0.94 23.55
C VAL A 230 -23.62 2.33 23.07
N PRO A 231 -24.87 2.50 22.60
CA PRO A 231 -25.39 3.82 22.23
C PRO A 231 -25.42 4.79 23.42
N SER A 232 -25.31 6.08 23.14
CA SER A 232 -25.32 7.12 24.17
C SER A 232 -26.65 7.27 24.92
N ASP A 233 -27.71 6.65 24.45
CA ASP A 233 -29.04 6.58 25.05
C ASP A 233 -29.38 5.20 25.66
N ASN A 234 -28.37 4.33 25.81
CA ASN A 234 -28.56 2.98 26.32
C ASN A 234 -28.95 3.00 27.82
N LYS A 235 -29.94 2.19 28.17
CA LYS A 235 -30.49 2.09 29.55
C LYS A 235 -29.51 1.53 30.60
N PHE A 236 -28.42 0.90 30.16
CA PHE A 236 -27.41 0.31 31.04
C PHE A 236 -26.20 1.24 31.26
N ILE A 237 -26.24 2.47 30.76
CA ILE A 237 -25.15 3.42 31.03
C ILE A 237 -25.09 3.74 32.51
N GLY A 238 -23.91 3.61 33.13
CA GLY A 238 -23.68 3.79 34.56
C GLY A 238 -23.96 2.56 35.41
N GLU A 239 -24.45 1.47 34.82
CA GLU A 239 -24.59 0.16 35.48
C GLU A 239 -23.35 -0.68 35.26
N THR A 240 -23.17 -1.74 36.06
CA THR A 240 -22.03 -2.64 35.91
C THR A 240 -22.28 -3.75 34.87
N LEU A 241 -21.19 -4.33 34.30
CA LEU A 241 -21.30 -5.45 33.38
C LEU A 241 -22.03 -6.65 33.99
N GLY A 242 -21.83 -6.90 35.29
CA GLY A 242 -22.53 -7.96 36.02
C GLY A 242 -24.04 -7.69 36.15
N TYR A 243 -24.46 -6.46 36.51
CA TYR A 243 -25.87 -6.07 36.59
C TYR A 243 -26.56 -6.11 35.21
N ALA A 244 -25.89 -5.69 34.17
CA ALA A 244 -26.40 -5.75 32.81
C ALA A 244 -26.49 -7.16 32.25
N GLY A 245 -25.89 -8.17 32.90
CA GLY A 245 -25.88 -9.56 32.45
C GLY A 245 -25.06 -9.79 31.20
N LEU A 246 -24.08 -8.92 30.90
CA LEU A 246 -23.28 -8.96 29.67
C LEU A 246 -22.05 -9.86 29.75
N MET A 247 -21.71 -10.37 30.93
CA MET A 247 -20.52 -11.25 31.14
C MET A 247 -20.72 -12.64 30.53
N ASN A 248 -21.85 -13.27 30.79
CA ASN A 248 -22.20 -14.62 30.34
C ASN A 248 -23.59 -14.62 29.72
N ILE A 249 -23.66 -14.69 28.42
CA ILE A 249 -24.90 -14.66 27.68
C ILE A 249 -25.14 -16.07 27.09
N PRO A 250 -26.38 -16.55 27.04
CA PRO A 250 -26.68 -17.80 26.35
C PRO A 250 -26.14 -17.74 24.93
N GLY A 251 -25.17 -18.64 24.59
CA GLY A 251 -24.57 -18.72 23.27
C GLY A 251 -23.44 -17.71 22.97
N GLY A 252 -22.96 -16.93 23.96
CA GLY A 252 -21.87 -16.00 23.77
C GLY A 252 -21.19 -15.55 25.05
N ARG A 253 -19.97 -15.03 24.92
CA ARG A 253 -19.20 -14.43 26.04
C ARG A 253 -18.54 -13.14 25.61
N LEU A 254 -18.43 -12.19 26.53
CA LEU A 254 -17.63 -10.99 26.36
C LEU A 254 -16.15 -11.36 26.42
N ILE A 255 -15.36 -11.00 25.40
CA ILE A 255 -13.94 -11.31 25.30
C ILE A 255 -13.04 -10.08 25.41
N LYS A 256 -13.56 -8.88 25.06
CA LYS A 256 -12.86 -7.61 25.20
C LYS A 256 -13.86 -6.47 25.42
N MET A 257 -13.40 -5.47 26.14
CA MET A 257 -14.09 -4.20 26.31
C MET A 257 -13.11 -3.05 26.10
N HIS A 258 -13.52 -2.06 25.34
CA HIS A 258 -12.79 -0.81 25.15
C HIS A 258 -13.71 0.34 25.46
N HIS A 259 -13.24 1.30 26.25
CA HIS A 259 -13.94 2.56 26.42
C HIS A 259 -13.84 3.43 25.16
N PHE A 260 -14.66 4.46 25.09
CA PHE A 260 -14.78 5.38 23.95
C PHE A 260 -13.43 5.95 23.46
N ASP A 261 -12.41 6.01 24.33
CA ASP A 261 -11.06 6.46 24.05
C ASP A 261 -10.12 5.33 23.52
N ASN A 262 -10.66 4.15 23.21
CA ASN A 262 -9.93 2.95 22.79
C ASN A 262 -8.96 2.37 23.84
N VAL A 263 -9.19 2.67 25.12
CA VAL A 263 -8.45 2.03 26.22
C VAL A 263 -9.07 0.65 26.49
N GLU A 264 -8.29 -0.41 26.36
CA GLU A 264 -8.71 -1.77 26.71
C GLU A 264 -8.87 -1.88 28.24
N VAL A 265 -10.04 -2.26 28.70
CA VAL A 265 -10.40 -2.37 30.11
C VAL A 265 -10.48 -3.84 30.48
N PRO A 266 -9.98 -4.24 31.67
CA PRO A 266 -10.16 -5.60 32.19
C PRO A 266 -11.66 -5.92 32.30
N ILE A 267 -12.05 -7.14 31.88
CA ILE A 267 -13.44 -7.59 32.02
C ILE A 267 -13.68 -8.01 33.46
N ASP A 268 -14.37 -7.14 34.23
CA ASP A 268 -14.76 -7.39 35.62
C ASP A 268 -16.28 -7.17 35.74
N GLU A 269 -16.93 -7.96 36.61
CA GLU A 269 -18.37 -7.80 36.94
C GLU A 269 -18.72 -6.42 37.46
N ASN A 270 -17.78 -5.73 38.09
CA ASN A 270 -17.94 -4.40 38.66
C ASN A 270 -17.59 -3.26 37.68
N GLU A 271 -17.12 -3.57 36.47
CA GLU A 271 -16.79 -2.56 35.47
C GLU A 271 -18.04 -1.85 34.96
N PHE A 272 -17.98 -0.52 34.90
CA PHE A 272 -19.11 0.31 34.51
C PHE A 272 -19.22 0.44 32.99
N ILE A 273 -20.46 0.40 32.50
CA ILE A 273 -20.77 0.59 31.08
C ILE A 273 -20.93 2.08 30.80
N MET A 274 -20.19 2.58 29.81
CA MET A 274 -20.26 3.96 29.35
C MET A 274 -20.83 4.06 27.92
N GLY A 275 -21.47 5.18 27.63
CA GLY A 275 -21.93 5.45 26.27
C GLY A 275 -20.75 5.55 25.28
N GLY A 276 -20.80 4.79 24.21
CA GLY A 276 -19.72 4.71 23.23
C GLY A 276 -18.72 3.59 23.50
N ASP A 277 -18.93 2.76 24.52
CA ASP A 277 -18.09 1.59 24.77
C ASP A 277 -18.21 0.55 23.65
N HIS A 278 -17.10 -0.09 23.33
CA HIS A 278 -16.99 -1.15 22.36
C HIS A 278 -16.86 -2.49 23.09
N LEU A 279 -17.85 -3.33 22.95
CA LEU A 279 -17.94 -4.65 23.57
C LEU A 279 -17.73 -5.74 22.52
N VAL A 280 -16.70 -6.53 22.66
CA VAL A 280 -16.37 -7.61 21.71
C VAL A 280 -16.86 -8.93 22.28
N PHE A 281 -17.88 -9.49 21.66
CA PHE A 281 -18.49 -10.78 22.03
C PHE A 281 -18.01 -11.91 21.11
N ALA A 282 -17.76 -13.07 21.67
CA ALA A 282 -17.65 -14.33 20.93
C ALA A 282 -18.91 -15.17 21.17
N GLY A 283 -19.57 -15.61 20.09
CA GLY A 283 -20.79 -16.40 20.18
C GLY A 283 -21.44 -16.68 18.84
N GLN A 284 -22.59 -17.37 18.85
CA GLN A 284 -23.35 -17.63 17.64
C GLN A 284 -24.08 -16.38 17.12
N ILE A 285 -24.13 -16.21 15.82
CA ILE A 285 -24.65 -15.00 15.17
C ILE A 285 -26.13 -14.71 15.50
N ASN A 286 -26.91 -15.76 15.77
CA ASN A 286 -28.33 -15.60 16.15
C ASN A 286 -28.47 -15.08 17.57
N ASP A 287 -27.65 -15.54 18.48
CA ASP A 287 -27.64 -15.15 19.89
C ASP A 287 -27.15 -13.69 20.05
N ILE A 288 -26.17 -13.31 19.23
CA ILE A 288 -25.67 -11.92 19.17
C ILE A 288 -26.73 -10.95 18.63
N LYS A 289 -27.56 -11.36 17.64
CA LYS A 289 -28.70 -10.56 17.17
C LYS A 289 -29.78 -10.40 18.23
N GLU A 290 -29.96 -11.38 19.09
CA GLU A 290 -30.90 -11.26 20.21
C GLU A 290 -30.38 -10.30 21.28
N LEU A 291 -29.09 -10.28 21.51
CA LEU A 291 -28.40 -9.30 22.35
C LEU A 291 -28.62 -7.85 21.90
N THR A 292 -28.48 -7.57 20.60
CA THR A 292 -28.71 -6.20 20.11
C THR A 292 -30.13 -5.72 20.40
N LYS A 293 -31.12 -6.63 20.38
CA LYS A 293 -32.53 -6.30 20.68
C LYS A 293 -32.80 -6.19 22.16
N THR A 294 -32.30 -7.10 23.00
CA THR A 294 -32.59 -7.15 24.44
C THR A 294 -31.80 -6.11 25.24
N HIS A 295 -30.56 -5.84 24.87
CA HIS A 295 -29.68 -4.91 25.58
C HIS A 295 -29.54 -3.55 24.87
N GLY A 296 -30.19 -3.35 23.71
CA GLY A 296 -30.12 -2.09 22.97
C GLY A 296 -28.71 -1.77 22.47
N LEU A 297 -27.88 -2.81 22.21
CA LEU A 297 -26.55 -2.66 21.67
C LEU A 297 -26.63 -2.56 20.15
N ILE A 298 -25.72 -1.82 19.53
CA ILE A 298 -25.64 -1.65 18.07
C ILE A 298 -24.47 -2.46 17.55
N LEU A 299 -24.66 -3.24 16.48
CA LEU A 299 -23.56 -3.90 15.78
C LEU A 299 -22.55 -2.86 15.29
N GLY A 300 -21.28 -3.00 15.67
CA GLY A 300 -20.22 -2.08 15.30
C GLY A 300 -20.08 -1.92 13.77
N ASP A 301 -20.39 -2.98 13.02
CA ASP A 301 -20.40 -2.97 11.56
C ASP A 301 -21.68 -2.39 10.91
N GLU A 302 -22.74 -2.12 11.66
CA GLU A 302 -24.03 -1.61 11.10
C GLU A 302 -24.16 -0.09 11.10
N VAL A 303 -23.31 0.66 11.79
CA VAL A 303 -23.33 2.12 11.73
C VAL A 303 -22.55 2.63 10.53
N ILE A 304 -22.96 2.23 9.32
CA ILE A 304 -22.58 2.95 8.11
C ILE A 304 -23.38 4.27 8.12
N ASN A 305 -22.91 5.22 8.86
CA ASN A 305 -23.46 6.56 8.81
C ASN A 305 -22.94 7.25 7.54
N ILE A 306 -23.59 6.94 6.39
CA ILE A 306 -23.37 7.68 5.14
C ILE A 306 -23.94 9.07 5.38
N GLY A 307 -23.16 9.89 6.04
CA GLY A 307 -23.50 11.26 6.35
C GLY A 307 -22.91 12.23 5.32
N TRP A 308 -23.18 13.51 5.50
CA TRP A 308 -22.61 14.57 4.68
C TRP A 308 -21.07 14.54 4.65
N LYS A 309 -20.40 14.01 5.70
CA LYS A 309 -18.95 13.86 5.80
C LYS A 309 -18.38 12.90 4.74
N THR A 310 -19.13 11.85 4.38
CA THR A 310 -18.77 10.92 3.30
C THR A 310 -18.68 11.65 1.97
N PHE A 311 -19.66 12.49 1.67
CA PHE A 311 -19.68 13.29 0.44
C PHE A 311 -18.61 14.39 0.50
N ALA A 312 -18.43 15.05 1.64
CA ALA A 312 -17.43 16.10 1.82
C ALA A 312 -16.00 15.57 1.61
N SER A 313 -15.63 14.45 2.26
CA SER A 313 -14.29 13.87 2.11
C SER A 313 -14.01 13.41 0.69
N THR A 314 -15.00 12.80 0.03
CA THR A 314 -14.88 12.39 -1.37
C THR A 314 -14.72 13.59 -2.30
N ALA A 315 -15.51 14.65 -2.09
CA ALA A 315 -15.42 15.88 -2.87
C ALA A 315 -14.07 16.59 -2.68
N ILE A 316 -13.54 16.65 -1.45
CA ILE A 316 -12.22 17.22 -1.15
C ILE A 316 -11.12 16.44 -1.89
N MET A 317 -11.17 15.09 -1.86
CA MET A 317 -10.21 14.24 -2.55
C MET A 317 -10.27 14.47 -4.07
N ILE A 318 -11.48 14.46 -4.66
CA ILE A 318 -11.67 14.69 -6.09
C ILE A 318 -11.17 16.08 -6.48
N ALA A 319 -11.50 17.11 -5.71
CA ALA A 319 -11.04 18.49 -5.95
C ALA A 319 -9.52 18.59 -5.90
N MET A 320 -8.87 17.99 -4.91
CA MET A 320 -7.40 17.94 -4.79
C MET A 320 -6.76 17.32 -6.04
N VAL A 321 -7.27 16.14 -6.45
CA VAL A 321 -6.75 15.43 -7.62
C VAL A 321 -6.99 16.25 -8.90
N ALA A 322 -8.19 16.80 -9.08
CA ALA A 322 -8.53 17.58 -10.27
C ALA A 322 -7.67 18.86 -10.38
N LEU A 323 -7.55 19.64 -9.31
CA LEU A 323 -6.76 20.88 -9.31
C LEU A 323 -5.27 20.62 -9.59
N SER A 324 -4.73 19.55 -9.02
CA SER A 324 -3.35 19.14 -9.27
C SER A 324 -3.15 18.58 -10.68
N ALA A 325 -4.07 17.74 -11.18
CA ALA A 325 -4.01 17.15 -12.51
C ALA A 325 -4.12 18.20 -13.63
N LEU A 326 -4.97 19.20 -13.43
CA LEU A 326 -5.14 20.35 -14.34
C LEU A 326 -3.99 21.38 -14.21
N LYS A 327 -3.01 21.13 -13.32
CA LYS A 327 -1.87 22.02 -13.04
C LYS A 327 -2.28 23.44 -12.62
N VAL A 328 -3.48 23.60 -12.02
CA VAL A 328 -3.96 24.90 -11.51
C VAL A 328 -3.16 25.29 -10.27
N ILE A 329 -2.89 24.33 -9.39
CA ILE A 329 -2.14 24.50 -8.14
C ILE A 329 -1.18 23.30 -8.00
N PRO A 330 0.07 23.51 -7.57
CA PRO A 330 1.03 22.43 -7.30
C PRO A 330 0.48 21.42 -6.28
N LEU A 331 0.83 20.13 -6.44
CA LEU A 331 0.33 19.03 -5.58
C LEU A 331 0.54 19.29 -4.09
N LEU A 332 1.69 19.85 -3.69
CA LEU A 332 1.99 20.17 -2.30
C LEU A 332 0.94 21.10 -1.70
N GLN A 333 0.63 22.19 -2.40
CA GLN A 333 -0.37 23.16 -1.95
C GLN A 333 -1.77 22.57 -1.93
N CYS A 334 -2.16 21.80 -2.98
CA CYS A 334 -3.43 21.09 -3.02
C CYS A 334 -3.57 20.12 -1.84
N ALA A 335 -2.52 19.36 -1.52
CA ALA A 335 -2.51 18.41 -0.42
C ALA A 335 -2.70 19.11 0.94
N PHE A 336 -1.99 20.23 1.18
CA PHE A 336 -2.17 21.03 2.41
C PHE A 336 -3.59 21.58 2.54
N LEU A 337 -4.15 22.15 1.46
CA LEU A 337 -5.53 22.64 1.47
C LEU A 337 -6.53 21.52 1.72
N ALA A 338 -6.33 20.36 1.10
CA ALA A 338 -7.19 19.19 1.30
C ALA A 338 -7.09 18.66 2.73
N ALA A 339 -5.88 18.53 3.29
CA ALA A 339 -5.69 18.08 4.67
C ALA A 339 -6.34 19.05 5.67
N LEU A 340 -6.15 20.34 5.47
CA LEU A 340 -6.80 21.38 6.28
C LEU A 340 -8.33 21.27 6.18
N ALA A 341 -8.87 21.11 4.96
CA ALA A 341 -10.31 20.93 4.75
C ALA A 341 -10.83 19.66 5.44
N MET A 342 -10.10 18.53 5.38
CA MET A 342 -10.47 17.29 6.09
C MET A 342 -10.60 17.50 7.60
N LEU A 343 -9.70 18.29 8.20
CA LEU A 343 -9.75 18.64 9.63
C LEU A 343 -10.88 19.63 9.97
N ILE A 344 -11.05 20.70 9.19
CA ILE A 344 -12.09 21.71 9.40
C ILE A 344 -13.48 21.08 9.30
N PHE A 345 -13.73 20.27 8.29
CA PHE A 345 -15.00 19.58 8.12
C PHE A 345 -15.14 18.34 9.02
N ARG A 346 -14.17 18.12 9.92
CA ARG A 346 -14.17 17.00 10.87
C ARG A 346 -14.38 15.63 10.20
N CYS A 347 -13.81 15.44 9.02
CA CYS A 347 -13.76 14.15 8.36
C CYS A 347 -12.84 13.16 9.11
N CYS A 348 -11.82 13.68 9.78
CA CYS A 348 -11.01 12.97 10.77
C CYS A 348 -10.64 13.91 11.93
N THR A 349 -10.30 13.32 13.07
CA THR A 349 -9.77 14.07 14.22
C THR A 349 -8.26 14.28 14.07
N PRO A 350 -7.65 15.29 14.74
CA PRO A 350 -6.20 15.48 14.73
C PRO A 350 -5.41 14.23 15.15
N ASN A 351 -5.90 13.50 16.16
CA ASN A 351 -5.27 12.26 16.61
C ASN A 351 -5.32 11.16 15.54
N GLN A 352 -6.44 11.01 14.84
CA GLN A 352 -6.57 10.08 13.71
C GLN A 352 -5.64 10.47 12.57
N ALA A 353 -5.55 11.75 12.24
CA ALA A 353 -4.65 12.27 11.22
C ALA A 353 -3.18 11.95 11.54
N MET A 354 -2.74 12.20 12.78
CA MET A 354 -1.38 11.90 13.21
C MET A 354 -1.05 10.40 13.23
N LYS A 355 -1.98 9.56 13.70
CA LYS A 355 -1.83 8.10 13.69
C LYS A 355 -1.80 7.51 12.28
N ALA A 356 -2.42 8.14 11.31
CA ALA A 356 -2.44 7.69 9.91
C ALA A 356 -1.12 7.94 9.18
N ILE A 357 -0.26 8.82 9.69
CA ILE A 357 1.06 9.08 9.10
C ILE A 357 1.93 7.83 9.26
N ASN A 358 2.30 7.23 8.13
CA ASN A 358 3.21 6.10 8.14
C ASN A 358 4.66 6.59 8.16
N TRP A 359 5.21 6.67 9.39
CA TRP A 359 6.57 7.13 9.62
C TRP A 359 7.62 6.25 8.95
N ASP A 360 7.39 4.94 8.84
CA ASP A 360 8.31 4.01 8.19
C ASP A 360 8.51 4.40 6.73
N ILE A 361 7.43 4.72 6.02
CA ILE A 361 7.49 5.16 4.61
C ILE A 361 8.22 6.50 4.50
N LEU A 362 7.95 7.46 5.39
CA LEU A 362 8.62 8.75 5.37
C LEU A 362 10.13 8.63 5.62
N MET A 363 10.53 7.77 6.57
CA MET A 363 11.94 7.52 6.88
C MET A 363 12.66 6.81 5.73
N VAL A 364 12.03 5.79 5.11
CA VAL A 364 12.58 5.12 3.93
C VAL A 364 12.72 6.11 2.78
N PHE A 365 11.75 7.00 2.57
CA PHE A 365 11.84 7.98 1.51
C PHE A 365 12.96 9.01 1.77
N ALA A 366 13.02 9.60 2.96
CA ALA A 366 14.09 10.49 3.34
C ALA A 366 15.48 9.83 3.18
N GLY A 367 15.59 8.57 3.64
CA GLY A 367 16.79 7.76 3.45
C GLY A 367 17.15 7.50 2.00
N SER A 368 16.14 7.33 1.14
CA SER A 368 16.34 7.08 -0.29
C SER A 368 16.93 8.30 -1.01
N VAL A 369 16.46 9.50 -0.67
CA VAL A 369 17.03 10.75 -1.21
C VAL A 369 18.52 10.84 -0.87
N VAL A 370 18.87 10.57 0.38
CA VAL A 370 20.26 10.61 0.85
C VAL A 370 21.14 9.54 0.20
N LEU A 371 20.64 8.31 0.08
CA LEU A 371 21.35 7.23 -0.61
C LEU A 371 21.53 7.53 -2.10
N GLY A 372 20.49 8.06 -2.76
CA GLY A 372 20.57 8.51 -4.15
C GLY A 372 21.68 9.54 -4.34
N LEU A 373 21.76 10.52 -3.44
CA LEU A 373 22.82 11.52 -3.43
C LEU A 373 24.21 10.89 -3.26
N ALA A 374 24.37 9.94 -2.33
CA ALA A 374 25.65 9.25 -2.12
C ALA A 374 26.07 8.44 -3.37
N ILE A 375 25.15 7.70 -3.97
CA ILE A 375 25.39 6.90 -5.19
C ILE A 375 25.80 7.81 -6.36
N GLN A 376 25.13 8.96 -6.49
CA GLN A 376 25.45 9.96 -7.53
C GLN A 376 26.80 10.63 -7.28
N LYS A 377 27.05 11.14 -6.07
CA LYS A 377 28.28 11.82 -5.67
C LYS A 377 29.54 10.93 -5.85
N THR A 378 29.40 9.64 -5.64
CA THR A 378 30.49 8.67 -5.78
C THR A 378 30.65 8.10 -7.19
N GLY A 379 29.81 8.49 -8.16
CA GLY A 379 29.87 8.03 -9.57
C GLY A 379 29.47 6.57 -9.77
N ILE A 380 28.88 5.92 -8.78
CA ILE A 380 28.46 4.51 -8.86
C ILE A 380 27.30 4.35 -9.85
N ALA A 381 26.31 5.27 -9.82
CA ALA A 381 25.17 5.21 -10.74
C ALA A 381 25.61 5.23 -12.20
N GLU A 382 26.53 6.13 -12.53
CA GLU A 382 27.10 6.27 -13.86
C GLU A 382 27.77 4.98 -14.33
N ARG A 383 28.60 4.37 -13.47
CA ARG A 383 29.29 3.11 -13.83
C ARG A 383 28.36 1.91 -13.94
N LEU A 384 27.34 1.82 -13.08
CA LEU A 384 26.34 0.77 -13.21
C LEU A 384 25.54 0.94 -14.50
N ALA A 385 25.21 2.17 -14.87
CA ALA A 385 24.57 2.45 -16.14
C ALA A 385 25.43 2.02 -17.33
N TYR A 386 26.73 2.39 -17.37
CA TYR A 386 27.65 1.91 -18.40
C TYR A 386 27.74 0.38 -18.45
N GLY A 387 27.86 -0.30 -17.31
CA GLY A 387 27.88 -1.76 -17.26
C GLY A 387 26.60 -2.41 -17.81
N ILE A 388 25.43 -1.79 -17.57
CA ILE A 388 24.16 -2.23 -18.16
C ILE A 388 24.16 -1.99 -19.67
N LEU A 389 24.64 -0.85 -20.13
CA LEU A 389 24.74 -0.52 -21.56
C LEU A 389 25.69 -1.46 -22.31
N ASP A 390 26.82 -1.83 -21.72
CA ASP A 390 27.75 -2.78 -22.28
C ASP A 390 27.12 -4.17 -22.52
N VAL A 391 26.21 -4.59 -21.59
CA VAL A 391 25.53 -5.88 -21.70
C VAL A 391 24.27 -5.81 -22.58
N CYS A 392 23.49 -4.77 -22.45
CA CYS A 392 22.16 -4.63 -23.09
C CYS A 392 22.22 -3.87 -24.41
N GLY A 393 23.38 -3.23 -24.74
CA GLY A 393 23.55 -2.36 -25.90
C GLY A 393 22.89 -0.98 -25.68
N THR A 394 22.84 -0.19 -26.73
CA THR A 394 22.35 1.21 -26.70
C THR A 394 20.87 1.37 -27.03
N ASN A 395 20.10 0.28 -27.12
CA ASN A 395 18.68 0.36 -27.37
C ASN A 395 17.93 0.72 -26.06
N PRO A 396 17.31 1.90 -25.96
CA PRO A 396 16.70 2.37 -24.71
C PRO A 396 15.56 1.47 -24.23
N ILE A 397 14.81 0.82 -25.14
CA ILE A 397 13.72 -0.09 -24.78
C ILE A 397 14.29 -1.36 -24.12
N VAL A 398 15.41 -1.89 -24.64
CA VAL A 398 16.07 -3.08 -24.09
C VAL A 398 16.60 -2.78 -22.69
N VAL A 399 17.29 -1.64 -22.53
CA VAL A 399 17.84 -1.20 -21.24
C VAL A 399 16.73 -0.98 -20.22
N MET A 400 15.68 -0.25 -20.60
CA MET A 400 14.50 -0.04 -19.74
C MET A 400 13.87 -1.38 -19.32
N THR A 401 13.69 -2.31 -20.27
CA THR A 401 13.12 -3.64 -20.00
C THR A 401 13.99 -4.45 -19.04
N ALA A 402 15.31 -4.43 -19.23
CA ALA A 402 16.24 -5.15 -18.37
C ALA A 402 16.22 -4.64 -16.94
N ILE A 403 16.27 -3.32 -16.75
CA ILE A 403 16.22 -2.71 -15.41
C ILE A 403 14.85 -2.99 -14.75
N CYS A 404 13.74 -2.82 -15.48
CA CYS A 404 12.40 -3.12 -14.98
C CYS A 404 12.23 -4.60 -14.61
N PHE A 405 12.81 -5.52 -15.40
CA PHE A 405 12.80 -6.95 -15.11
C PHE A 405 13.52 -7.27 -13.79
N VAL A 406 14.72 -6.74 -13.61
CA VAL A 406 15.50 -6.92 -12.38
C VAL A 406 14.77 -6.29 -11.19
N ALA A 407 14.22 -5.09 -11.35
CA ALA A 407 13.45 -4.41 -10.32
C ALA A 407 12.21 -5.21 -9.90
N THR A 408 11.46 -5.78 -10.86
CA THR A 408 10.31 -6.65 -10.59
C THR A 408 10.73 -7.94 -9.87
N PHE A 409 11.90 -8.48 -10.15
CA PHE A 409 12.40 -9.66 -9.45
C PHE A 409 12.84 -9.33 -8.02
N ILE A 410 13.56 -8.25 -7.82
CA ILE A 410 14.07 -7.82 -6.51
C ILE A 410 12.93 -7.43 -5.56
N THR A 411 11.89 -6.77 -6.07
CA THR A 411 10.74 -6.35 -5.26
C THR A 411 9.91 -7.53 -4.71
N GLU A 412 10.15 -8.76 -5.18
CA GLU A 412 9.55 -9.97 -4.59
C GLU A 412 10.12 -10.32 -3.21
N PHE A 413 11.30 -9.81 -2.87
CA PHE A 413 12.05 -10.14 -1.66
C PHE A 413 12.21 -8.95 -0.71
N ILE A 414 12.18 -7.72 -1.23
CA ILE A 414 12.24 -6.49 -0.44
C ILE A 414 10.97 -5.67 -0.64
N SER A 415 10.76 -4.64 0.19
CA SER A 415 9.60 -3.78 0.02
C SER A 415 9.64 -3.05 -1.33
N ASN A 416 8.46 -2.89 -1.96
CA ASN A 416 8.32 -2.14 -3.22
C ASN A 416 8.89 -0.71 -3.11
N THR A 417 8.73 -0.12 -1.93
CA THR A 417 9.24 1.20 -1.56
C THR A 417 10.77 1.26 -1.64
N ALA A 418 11.44 0.29 -1.02
CA ALA A 418 12.90 0.19 -1.05
C ALA A 418 13.41 -0.10 -2.47
N ALA A 419 12.74 -1.00 -3.20
CA ALA A 419 13.08 -1.28 -4.59
C ALA A 419 12.99 -0.02 -5.47
N GLY A 420 11.89 0.75 -5.36
CA GLY A 420 11.71 2.00 -6.10
C GLY A 420 12.82 3.01 -5.85
N ALA A 421 13.17 3.19 -4.58
CA ALA A 421 14.24 4.08 -4.15
C ALA A 421 15.62 3.72 -4.73
N MET A 422 15.89 2.41 -4.79
CA MET A 422 17.19 1.90 -5.24
C MET A 422 17.36 1.91 -6.76
N PHE A 423 16.31 1.52 -7.48
CA PHE A 423 16.38 1.48 -8.94
C PHE A 423 16.19 2.85 -9.59
N PHE A 424 15.69 3.84 -8.85
CA PHE A 424 15.54 5.20 -9.38
C PHE A 424 16.85 5.79 -9.93
N PRO A 425 17.95 5.90 -9.15
CA PRO A 425 19.20 6.49 -9.66
C PRO A 425 19.79 5.73 -10.84
N ILE A 426 19.68 4.39 -10.83
CA ILE A 426 20.17 3.54 -11.91
C ILE A 426 19.40 3.78 -13.21
N MET A 427 18.06 3.84 -13.12
CA MET A 427 17.19 4.07 -14.27
C MET A 427 17.31 5.49 -14.79
N TYR A 428 17.40 6.48 -13.89
CA TYR A 428 17.59 7.88 -14.25
C TYR A 428 18.88 8.08 -15.01
N GLU A 429 20.00 7.57 -14.47
CA GLU A 429 21.32 7.70 -15.07
C GLU A 429 21.41 6.95 -16.41
N ALA A 430 20.87 5.73 -16.50
CA ALA A 430 20.85 4.97 -17.75
C ALA A 430 20.09 5.71 -18.87
N ALA A 431 18.97 6.36 -18.55
CA ALA A 431 18.23 7.15 -19.52
C ALA A 431 19.00 8.39 -20.00
N THR A 432 19.63 9.13 -19.06
CA THR A 432 20.41 10.32 -19.38
C THR A 432 21.66 10.02 -20.19
N GLN A 433 22.35 8.93 -19.88
CA GLN A 433 23.52 8.45 -20.66
C GLN A 433 23.16 8.02 -22.09
N LEU A 434 21.97 7.47 -22.28
CA LEU A 434 21.45 7.16 -23.60
C LEU A 434 20.94 8.41 -24.34
N GLY A 435 20.93 9.59 -23.72
CA GLY A 435 20.46 10.83 -24.28
C GLY A 435 18.94 10.93 -24.37
N TYR A 436 18.19 10.26 -23.48
CA TYR A 436 16.72 10.30 -23.44
C TYR A 436 16.20 10.92 -22.14
N GLU A 437 15.02 11.54 -22.21
CA GLU A 437 14.33 12.03 -21.01
C GLU A 437 14.01 10.88 -20.04
N PRO A 438 14.34 11.02 -18.74
CA PRO A 438 14.08 9.98 -17.73
C PRO A 438 12.60 9.75 -17.43
N TYR A 439 11.72 10.70 -17.72
CA TYR A 439 10.31 10.65 -17.34
C TYR A 439 9.60 9.35 -17.78
N PRO A 440 9.65 8.92 -19.06
CA PRO A 440 9.00 7.69 -19.51
C PRO A 440 9.51 6.43 -18.80
N VAL A 441 10.82 6.30 -18.67
CA VAL A 441 11.45 5.10 -18.06
C VAL A 441 11.14 5.02 -16.56
N LEU A 442 10.98 6.15 -15.87
CA LEU A 442 10.60 6.19 -14.47
C LEU A 442 9.12 5.80 -14.26
N ILE A 443 8.24 6.14 -15.20
CA ILE A 443 6.86 5.62 -15.20
C ILE A 443 6.86 4.09 -15.33
N ALA A 444 7.68 3.53 -16.23
CA ALA A 444 7.84 2.08 -16.35
C ALA A 444 8.37 1.45 -15.07
N LEU A 445 9.33 2.10 -14.42
CA LEU A 445 9.89 1.64 -13.14
C LEU A 445 8.82 1.61 -12.03
N MET A 446 7.97 2.65 -11.90
CA MET A 446 6.88 2.71 -10.91
C MET A 446 5.96 1.49 -11.00
N VAL A 447 5.55 1.13 -12.21
CA VAL A 447 4.70 -0.04 -12.44
C VAL A 447 5.44 -1.33 -12.10
N SER A 448 6.72 -1.43 -12.51
CA SER A 448 7.54 -2.63 -12.33
C SER A 448 7.84 -2.95 -10.87
N VAL A 449 8.23 -1.96 -10.06
CA VAL A 449 8.51 -2.17 -8.63
C VAL A 449 7.24 -2.44 -7.81
N SER A 450 6.07 -2.07 -8.32
CA SER A 450 4.78 -2.37 -7.68
C SER A 450 4.19 -3.72 -8.15
N SER A 451 4.85 -4.41 -9.09
CA SER A 451 4.39 -5.69 -9.66
C SER A 451 5.09 -6.87 -8.98
N SER A 452 4.84 -7.05 -7.68
CA SER A 452 5.40 -8.13 -6.85
C SER A 452 4.37 -9.23 -6.62
N PHE A 453 4.01 -10.00 -7.65
CA PHE A 453 2.92 -10.98 -7.60
C PHE A 453 3.37 -12.42 -7.32
N ALA A 454 4.67 -12.74 -7.45
CA ALA A 454 5.15 -14.13 -7.44
C ALA A 454 5.31 -14.71 -6.04
N THR A 455 5.48 -13.89 -5.01
CA THR A 455 5.68 -14.39 -3.65
C THR A 455 4.64 -13.83 -2.67
N PRO A 456 4.28 -14.60 -1.62
CA PRO A 456 3.40 -14.07 -0.57
C PRO A 456 4.08 -12.96 0.26
N ILE A 457 5.41 -12.91 0.29
CA ILE A 457 6.19 -11.90 1.04
C ILE A 457 6.43 -10.62 0.24
N GLY A 458 6.28 -10.64 -1.09
CA GLY A 458 6.51 -9.49 -1.96
C GLY A 458 5.59 -8.30 -1.69
N SER A 459 4.42 -8.56 -1.08
CA SER A 459 3.50 -7.49 -0.68
C SER A 459 2.75 -7.83 0.62
N PRO A 460 2.54 -6.86 1.52
CA PRO A 460 1.69 -7.05 2.69
C PRO A 460 0.26 -7.52 2.35
N THR A 461 -0.25 -7.13 1.18
CA THR A 461 -1.58 -7.55 0.70
C THR A 461 -1.66 -9.04 0.42
N HIS A 462 -0.56 -9.65 -0.04
CA HIS A 462 -0.47 -11.10 -0.29
C HIS A 462 -0.47 -11.88 1.03
N MET A 463 0.24 -11.38 2.04
CA MET A 463 0.26 -11.97 3.38
C MET A 463 -1.13 -11.97 4.02
N LEU A 464 -1.90 -10.88 3.85
CA LEU A 464 -3.28 -10.79 4.38
C LEU A 464 -4.23 -11.83 3.78
N VAL A 465 -4.05 -12.21 2.54
CA VAL A 465 -4.90 -13.22 1.88
C VAL A 465 -4.35 -14.64 2.01
N TYR A 466 -3.08 -14.79 2.42
CA TYR A 466 -2.37 -16.07 2.42
C TYR A 466 -3.04 -17.13 3.30
N ALA A 467 -3.17 -16.86 4.59
CA ALA A 467 -3.82 -17.77 5.53
C ALA A 467 -5.33 -17.90 5.28
N PRO A 468 -6.11 -16.81 5.09
CA PRO A 468 -7.54 -16.91 4.81
C PRO A 468 -7.90 -17.68 3.53
N GLY A 469 -7.01 -17.67 2.53
CA GLY A 469 -7.19 -18.43 1.29
C GLY A 469 -6.68 -19.86 1.35
N GLY A 470 -6.00 -20.26 2.45
CA GLY A 470 -5.37 -21.58 2.58
C GLY A 470 -4.29 -21.82 1.53
N TYR A 471 -3.58 -20.75 1.12
CA TYR A 471 -2.58 -20.83 0.06
C TYR A 471 -1.27 -21.46 0.53
N ARG A 472 -0.55 -22.03 -0.43
CA ARG A 472 0.84 -22.44 -0.29
C ARG A 472 1.73 -21.44 -1.05
N PHE A 473 2.99 -21.37 -0.69
CA PHE A 473 3.96 -20.53 -1.39
C PHE A 473 3.97 -20.79 -2.91
N SER A 474 3.89 -22.07 -3.30
CA SER A 474 3.85 -22.48 -4.70
C SER A 474 2.63 -22.01 -5.49
N ASP A 475 1.52 -21.67 -4.81
CA ASP A 475 0.32 -21.16 -5.49
C ASP A 475 0.57 -19.75 -6.00
N PHE A 476 1.22 -18.91 -5.17
CA PHE A 476 1.66 -17.59 -5.58
C PHE A 476 2.69 -17.65 -6.69
N MET A 477 3.71 -18.51 -6.57
CA MET A 477 4.73 -18.63 -7.62
C MET A 477 4.13 -19.02 -8.98
N ARG A 478 3.21 -19.98 -9.02
CA ARG A 478 2.59 -20.45 -10.27
C ARG A 478 1.88 -19.35 -11.04
N ILE A 479 1.13 -18.54 -10.33
CA ILE A 479 0.26 -17.51 -10.93
C ILE A 479 1.05 -16.23 -11.06
N GLY A 480 1.79 -15.88 -10.02
CA GLY A 480 2.48 -14.60 -9.91
C GLY A 480 3.66 -14.44 -10.86
N LEU A 481 4.46 -15.49 -11.10
CA LEU A 481 5.53 -15.42 -12.10
C LEU A 481 4.98 -15.11 -13.50
N LEU A 482 3.90 -15.79 -13.90
CA LEU A 482 3.24 -15.49 -15.16
C LEU A 482 2.67 -14.08 -15.18
N MET A 483 2.05 -13.65 -14.06
CA MET A 483 1.50 -12.31 -13.94
C MET A 483 2.59 -11.24 -14.03
N ASN A 484 3.73 -11.42 -13.34
CA ASN A 484 4.87 -10.51 -13.43
C ASN A 484 5.36 -10.32 -14.87
N LEU A 485 5.52 -11.42 -15.62
CA LEU A 485 5.96 -11.35 -17.02
C LEU A 485 4.92 -10.67 -17.92
N ILE A 486 3.64 -10.99 -17.74
CA ILE A 486 2.54 -10.39 -18.52
C ILE A 486 2.43 -8.88 -18.23
N ILE A 487 2.48 -8.50 -16.94
CA ILE A 487 2.37 -7.08 -16.56
C ILE A 487 3.64 -6.32 -16.97
N LEU A 488 4.82 -6.90 -16.86
CA LEU A 488 6.05 -6.29 -17.35
C LEU A 488 5.96 -6.00 -18.87
N ALA A 489 5.56 -6.99 -19.66
CA ALA A 489 5.39 -6.82 -21.10
C ALA A 489 4.32 -5.76 -21.44
N ALA A 490 3.19 -5.80 -20.74
CA ALA A 490 2.12 -4.80 -20.89
C ALA A 490 2.58 -3.39 -20.50
N ASN A 491 3.36 -3.28 -19.41
CA ASN A 491 3.92 -2.01 -18.94
C ASN A 491 4.88 -1.40 -19.97
N ILE A 492 5.87 -2.16 -20.42
CA ILE A 492 6.82 -1.68 -21.43
C ILE A 492 6.10 -1.28 -22.72
N PHE A 493 5.12 -2.08 -23.16
CA PHE A 493 4.33 -1.78 -24.36
C PHE A 493 3.55 -0.46 -24.21
N ILE A 494 2.78 -0.30 -23.15
CA ILE A 494 1.92 0.86 -23.00
C ILE A 494 2.69 2.14 -22.70
N VAL A 495 3.79 2.07 -21.93
CA VAL A 495 4.61 3.24 -21.65
C VAL A 495 5.23 3.78 -22.91
N ASN A 496 5.75 2.93 -23.81
CA ASN A 496 6.29 3.38 -25.10
C ASN A 496 5.24 4.04 -26.02
N ILE A 497 3.95 3.70 -25.87
CA ILE A 497 2.88 4.32 -26.66
C ILE A 497 2.47 5.65 -26.05
N VAL A 498 2.26 5.70 -24.72
CA VAL A 498 1.73 6.88 -24.02
C VAL A 498 2.82 7.93 -23.81
N TYR A 499 4.02 7.48 -23.53
CA TYR A 499 5.20 8.29 -23.25
C TYR A 499 6.36 7.86 -24.16
N PRO A 500 6.34 8.24 -25.44
CA PRO A 500 7.43 7.89 -26.34
C PRO A 500 8.74 8.46 -25.82
N LEU A 501 9.81 7.70 -25.99
CA LEU A 501 11.16 8.11 -25.57
C LEU A 501 11.60 9.30 -26.42
N THR A 502 11.73 10.46 -25.82
CA THR A 502 12.17 11.69 -26.46
C THR A 502 13.66 11.93 -26.15
N PRO A 503 14.48 12.27 -27.16
CA PRO A 503 15.87 12.66 -26.91
C PRO A 503 15.92 13.87 -25.97
N LEU A 504 16.97 13.93 -25.15
CA LEU A 504 17.28 15.13 -24.37
C LEU A 504 17.54 16.30 -25.32
N PRO A 505 17.10 17.54 -24.97
CA PRO A 505 17.30 18.74 -25.79
C PRO A 505 18.78 19.11 -25.95
#